data_cf78c7367bb32e258f5978514f1b618d
#
_entry.id   cf78c7367bb32e258f5978514f1b618d
#
_cell.length_a   1.000
_cell.length_b   1.000
_cell.length_c   1.000
_cell.angle_alpha   90.00
_cell.angle_beta   90.00
_cell.angle_gamma   90.00
#
_symmetry.space_group_name_H-M   'P 1'
#
loop_
_entity.id
_entity.type
_entity.pdbx_description
1 polymer ?
#
loop_
_entity_poly.entity_id
_entity_poly.type
_entity_poly.pdbx_seq_one_letter_code
_entity_poly.pdbx_strand_id
1 'polypeptide(L)'
;MNRFIYSLMLYFSVPFAILRLLLRDTHDSSWKRKLKNQLGIVQKISGQVIWIHCVSVGEFNASKPLIDKLFIQYSDHQIVVSTTTITGSIAVNKHYKSKVIHCFFPFDIPLIINSYVNKINPEICILLETEIWPNLIQSLKKKSIPVVLINARLSEKSFHRYDKYSSNLVKASLNNLNLICAQNTSSADRFISLGANQEKIITTGSLKFDSDNLVDNEAIKTLKNIIGDRKISVFASTRDGEEKQIIQSYVNSSNTINSLLIIIPRHPERFNEVFKVAKASGLKVERRSSVERCSEDTVILIGDSMGEMMSYYSVCDLAFIGGSLSNNGSQNMLEAASLSKPIIFGPSVYNFEEISKKLLDNDAAIQVKNA
;
A
#
# COMPACT_ATOMS: atom_id res chain seq x y z
N MET A 1 -23.95 13.53 -13.32
CA MET A 1 -23.53 14.76 -12.57
C MET A 1 -22.56 15.56 -13.42
N ASN A 2 -22.63 16.89 -13.43
CA ASN A 2 -21.63 17.75 -14.08
C ASN A 2 -20.72 18.41 -13.03
N ARG A 3 -19.60 19.05 -13.49
CA ARG A 3 -18.61 19.64 -12.59
C ARG A 3 -19.15 20.81 -11.74
N PHE A 4 -20.11 21.55 -12.25
CA PHE A 4 -20.73 22.66 -11.49
C PHE A 4 -21.48 22.14 -10.27
N ILE A 5 -22.32 21.12 -10.46
CA ILE A 5 -23.07 20.47 -9.36
C ILE A 5 -22.09 19.83 -8.36
N TYR A 6 -21.06 19.15 -8.85
CA TYR A 6 -20.01 18.59 -8.01
C TYR A 6 -19.33 19.66 -7.12
N SER A 7 -18.95 20.79 -7.71
CA SER A 7 -18.32 21.87 -6.97
C SER A 7 -19.27 22.49 -5.95
N LEU A 8 -20.54 22.68 -6.33
CA LEU A 8 -21.56 23.21 -5.42
C LEU A 8 -21.76 22.28 -4.22
N MET A 9 -21.84 20.97 -4.42
CA MET A 9 -21.93 19.99 -3.33
C MET A 9 -20.71 20.07 -2.40
N LEU A 10 -19.50 20.28 -2.94
CA LEU A 10 -18.28 20.44 -2.10
C LEU A 10 -18.31 21.72 -1.29
N TYR A 11 -18.78 22.84 -1.86
CA TYR A 11 -18.92 24.09 -1.11
C TYR A 11 -19.83 23.94 0.11
N PHE A 12 -20.87 23.12 0.01
CA PHE A 12 -21.78 22.84 1.13
C PHE A 12 -21.22 21.79 2.11
N SER A 13 -20.55 20.75 1.62
CA SER A 13 -20.09 19.62 2.46
C SER A 13 -18.80 19.91 3.22
N VAL A 14 -17.88 20.71 2.65
CA VAL A 14 -16.57 20.98 3.27
C VAL A 14 -16.68 21.73 4.60
N PRO A 15 -17.55 22.75 4.81
CA PRO A 15 -17.72 23.37 6.12
C PRO A 15 -18.10 22.36 7.21
N PHE A 16 -18.98 21.40 6.91
CA PHE A 16 -19.35 20.34 7.86
C PHE A 16 -18.18 19.39 8.14
N ALA A 17 -17.37 19.07 7.11
CA ALA A 17 -16.14 18.28 7.31
C ALA A 17 -15.12 19.00 8.19
N ILE A 18 -14.97 20.31 8.01
CA ILE A 18 -14.09 21.15 8.86
C ILE A 18 -14.63 21.20 10.30
N LEU A 19 -15.93 21.46 10.48
CA LEU A 19 -16.55 21.47 11.81
C LEU A 19 -16.34 20.14 12.54
N ARG A 20 -16.54 19.02 11.84
CA ARG A 20 -16.29 17.67 12.39
C ARG A 20 -14.81 17.47 12.77
N LEU A 21 -13.87 18.04 12.01
CA LEU A 21 -12.43 17.96 12.32
C LEU A 21 -12.10 18.82 13.57
N LEU A 22 -12.71 19.99 13.70
CA LEU A 22 -12.50 20.88 14.86
C LEU A 22 -13.07 20.30 16.15
N LEU A 23 -14.16 19.52 16.06
CA LEU A 23 -14.79 18.85 17.21
C LEU A 23 -14.06 17.57 17.64
N ARG A 24 -13.12 17.07 16.86
CA ARG A 24 -12.24 15.96 17.26
C ARG A 24 -11.12 16.52 18.12
N ASP A 25 -11.13 16.14 19.39
CA ASP A 25 -10.05 16.44 20.33
C ASP A 25 -8.79 15.68 19.90
N THR A 26 -7.91 16.35 19.15
CA THR A 26 -6.67 15.76 18.65
C THR A 26 -5.50 16.48 19.30
N HIS A 27 -4.80 15.79 20.19
CA HIS A 27 -3.58 16.27 20.86
C HIS A 27 -2.39 16.48 19.90
N ASP A 28 -2.53 16.16 18.61
CA ASP A 28 -1.47 16.26 17.62
C ASP A 28 -1.54 17.57 16.82
N SER A 29 -0.45 18.34 16.82
CA SER A 29 -0.32 19.60 16.08
C SER A 29 -0.37 19.44 14.55
N SER A 30 -0.22 18.23 14.03
CA SER A 30 -0.23 17.92 12.60
C SER A 30 -1.57 18.20 11.91
N TRP A 31 -2.69 18.15 12.66
CA TRP A 31 -4.02 18.46 12.12
C TRP A 31 -4.18 19.92 11.70
N LYS A 32 -3.54 20.86 12.41
CA LYS A 32 -3.57 22.30 12.05
C LYS A 32 -2.89 22.54 10.71
N ARG A 33 -1.72 21.91 10.49
CA ARG A 33 -1.02 21.96 9.20
C ARG A 33 -1.85 21.31 8.10
N LYS A 34 -2.48 20.17 8.40
CA LYS A 34 -3.37 19.47 7.46
C LYS A 34 -4.51 20.38 7.03
N LEU A 35 -5.24 20.99 7.96
CA LEU A 35 -6.36 21.87 7.66
C LEU A 35 -5.92 23.08 6.82
N LYS A 36 -4.80 23.74 7.17
CA LYS A 36 -4.24 24.85 6.38
C LYS A 36 -3.98 24.42 4.94
N ASN A 37 -3.31 23.30 4.74
CA ASN A 37 -3.01 22.80 3.40
C ASN A 37 -4.29 22.41 2.63
N GLN A 38 -5.25 21.75 3.29
CA GLN A 38 -6.55 21.42 2.69
C GLN A 38 -7.36 22.65 2.27
N LEU A 39 -7.15 23.79 2.91
CA LEU A 39 -7.70 25.11 2.53
C LEU A 39 -6.83 25.86 1.49
N GLY A 40 -5.82 25.20 0.91
CA GLY A 40 -4.96 25.80 -0.09
C GLY A 40 -3.90 26.76 0.48
N ILE A 41 -3.68 26.73 1.79
CA ILE A 41 -2.66 27.54 2.47
C ILE A 41 -1.38 26.70 2.56
N VAL A 42 -0.55 26.78 1.54
CA VAL A 42 0.79 26.17 1.44
C VAL A 42 1.82 27.25 1.12
N GLN A 43 3.08 26.98 1.39
CA GLN A 43 4.17 27.86 0.97
C GLN A 43 4.28 27.84 -0.56
N LYS A 44 4.66 28.98 -1.13
CA LYS A 44 5.00 29.08 -2.56
C LYS A 44 6.32 28.34 -2.79
N ILE A 45 6.33 27.46 -3.77
CA ILE A 45 7.52 26.72 -4.20
C ILE A 45 8.10 27.43 -5.42
N SER A 46 9.41 27.60 -5.45
CA SER A 46 10.13 28.22 -6.55
C SER A 46 10.96 27.17 -7.28
N GLY A 47 11.15 27.33 -8.60
CA GLY A 47 11.87 26.36 -9.43
C GLY A 47 10.97 25.32 -10.09
N GLN A 48 11.59 24.32 -10.71
CA GLN A 48 10.91 23.24 -11.40
C GLN A 48 10.37 22.23 -10.41
N VAL A 49 9.10 21.83 -10.55
CA VAL A 49 8.42 20.99 -9.57
C VAL A 49 7.75 19.80 -10.25
N ILE A 50 8.03 18.60 -9.73
CA ILE A 50 7.27 17.39 -10.02
C ILE A 50 6.34 17.14 -8.81
N TRP A 51 5.03 17.14 -9.05
CA TRP A 51 4.06 16.90 -7.99
C TRP A 51 3.49 15.48 -8.06
N ILE A 52 3.65 14.73 -6.98
CA ILE A 52 3.14 13.35 -6.83
C ILE A 52 2.08 13.33 -5.73
N HIS A 53 0.91 12.77 -6.02
CA HIS A 53 -0.16 12.60 -5.04
C HIS A 53 -0.37 11.13 -4.70
N CYS A 54 -0.19 10.80 -3.40
CA CYS A 54 -0.45 9.50 -2.80
C CYS A 54 -1.43 9.68 -1.65
N VAL A 55 -2.60 9.06 -1.67
CA VAL A 55 -3.59 9.21 -0.59
C VAL A 55 -3.09 8.65 0.72
N SER A 56 -2.50 7.48 0.69
CA SER A 56 -2.18 6.64 1.85
C SER A 56 -0.72 6.22 1.94
N VAL A 57 -0.37 5.60 3.08
CA VAL A 57 0.95 4.95 3.27
C VAL A 57 1.21 3.86 2.23
N GLY A 58 0.17 3.10 1.86
CA GLY A 58 0.30 2.01 0.87
C GLY A 58 0.69 2.53 -0.50
N GLU A 59 0.01 3.58 -0.99
CA GLU A 59 0.34 4.22 -2.26
C GLU A 59 1.71 4.90 -2.22
N PHE A 60 2.05 5.56 -1.13
CA PHE A 60 3.37 6.14 -0.95
C PHE A 60 4.47 5.07 -1.03
N ASN A 61 4.30 3.95 -0.31
CA ASN A 61 5.29 2.87 -0.36
C ASN A 61 5.44 2.30 -1.78
N ALA A 62 4.35 2.14 -2.52
CA ALA A 62 4.39 1.69 -3.91
C ALA A 62 5.06 2.71 -4.85
N SER A 63 5.01 4.01 -4.52
CA SER A 63 5.60 5.07 -5.35
C SER A 63 7.09 5.34 -5.08
N LYS A 64 7.67 4.81 -4.01
CA LYS A 64 9.09 5.06 -3.65
C LYS A 64 10.06 4.78 -4.80
N PRO A 65 10.02 3.63 -5.49
CA PRO A 65 10.96 3.35 -6.58
C PRO A 65 10.86 4.38 -7.71
N LEU A 66 9.65 4.86 -8.00
CA LEU A 66 9.44 5.93 -8.97
C LEU A 66 10.05 7.25 -8.48
N ILE A 67 9.79 7.63 -7.23
CA ILE A 67 10.32 8.87 -6.64
C ILE A 67 11.86 8.84 -6.65
N ASP A 68 12.46 7.72 -6.29
CA ASP A 68 13.93 7.55 -6.26
C ASP A 68 14.54 7.66 -7.68
N LYS A 69 13.89 7.09 -8.69
CA LYS A 69 14.29 7.27 -10.10
C LYS A 69 14.14 8.71 -10.58
N LEU A 70 13.08 9.40 -10.15
CA LEU A 70 12.88 10.82 -10.48
C LEU A 70 13.98 11.72 -9.88
N PHE A 71 14.46 11.45 -8.67
CA PHE A 71 15.61 12.15 -8.10
C PHE A 71 16.87 12.02 -8.93
N ILE A 72 17.10 10.83 -9.50
CA ILE A 72 18.28 10.56 -10.31
C ILE A 72 18.16 11.27 -11.68
N GLN A 73 16.98 11.17 -12.31
CA GLN A 73 16.77 11.64 -13.67
C GLN A 73 16.49 13.13 -13.77
N TYR A 74 15.90 13.71 -12.72
CA TYR A 74 15.48 15.12 -12.66
C TYR A 74 16.08 15.80 -11.43
N SER A 75 17.41 15.80 -11.34
CA SER A 75 18.16 16.31 -10.17
C SER A 75 17.89 17.79 -9.85
N ASP A 76 17.50 18.58 -10.87
CA ASP A 76 17.23 20.01 -10.74
C ASP A 76 15.78 20.31 -10.30
N HIS A 77 14.93 19.27 -10.24
CA HIS A 77 13.53 19.40 -9.85
C HIS A 77 13.32 19.20 -8.36
N GLN A 78 12.44 19.99 -7.79
CA GLN A 78 11.90 19.73 -6.45
C GLN A 78 10.75 18.75 -6.55
N ILE A 79 10.78 17.69 -5.74
CA ILE A 79 9.70 16.72 -5.69
C ILE A 79 8.75 17.11 -4.56
N VAL A 80 7.50 17.37 -4.92
CA VAL A 80 6.40 17.59 -3.97
C VAL A 80 5.61 16.29 -3.84
N VAL A 81 5.51 15.77 -2.63
CA VAL A 81 4.66 14.61 -2.33
C VAL A 81 3.47 15.06 -1.49
N SER A 82 2.26 14.89 -1.98
CA SER A 82 1.05 15.19 -1.21
C SER A 82 0.35 13.93 -0.74
N THR A 83 -0.17 13.98 0.50
CA THR A 83 -0.97 12.88 1.09
C THR A 83 -2.28 13.39 1.64
N THR A 84 -3.26 12.49 1.79
CA THR A 84 -4.54 12.82 2.43
C THR A 84 -4.54 12.45 3.92
N THR A 85 -3.76 11.43 4.31
CA THR A 85 -3.73 10.90 5.69
C THR A 85 -2.53 11.41 6.49
N ILE A 86 -2.71 11.55 7.81
CA ILE A 86 -1.61 11.91 8.73
C ILE A 86 -0.54 10.81 8.73
N THR A 87 -0.95 9.55 8.73
CA THR A 87 -0.02 8.40 8.65
C THR A 87 0.82 8.43 7.37
N GLY A 88 0.22 8.82 6.23
CA GLY A 88 0.94 9.05 4.97
C GLY A 88 1.99 10.14 5.10
N SER A 89 1.61 11.27 5.72
CA SER A 89 2.54 12.38 6.00
C SER A 89 3.74 11.93 6.85
N ILE A 90 3.48 11.18 7.91
CA ILE A 90 4.54 10.63 8.79
C ILE A 90 5.48 9.71 7.99
N ALA A 91 4.93 8.83 7.16
CA ALA A 91 5.72 7.91 6.34
C ALA A 91 6.62 8.65 5.34
N VAL A 92 6.09 9.66 4.64
CA VAL A 92 6.87 10.50 3.69
C VAL A 92 8.01 11.20 4.41
N ASN A 93 7.71 11.91 5.51
CA ASN A 93 8.72 12.68 6.25
C ASN A 93 9.77 11.78 6.91
N LYS A 94 9.39 10.59 7.40
CA LYS A 94 10.32 9.62 7.97
C LYS A 94 11.30 9.10 6.91
N HIS A 95 10.82 8.84 5.69
CA HIS A 95 11.63 8.21 4.64
C HIS A 95 12.52 9.23 3.91
N TYR A 96 11.94 10.31 3.41
CA TYR A 96 12.67 11.29 2.58
C TYR A 96 13.23 12.48 3.36
N LYS A 97 12.74 12.73 4.58
CA LYS A 97 13.13 13.91 5.40
C LYS A 97 12.98 15.21 4.60
N SER A 98 14.06 15.96 4.44
CA SER A 98 14.10 17.21 3.68
C SER A 98 14.29 17.06 2.17
N LYS A 99 14.46 15.82 1.64
CA LYS A 99 14.62 15.59 0.21
C LYS A 99 13.36 15.86 -0.61
N VAL A 100 12.18 15.77 0.01
CA VAL A 100 10.90 16.11 -0.62
C VAL A 100 10.18 17.19 0.16
N ILE A 101 9.34 17.95 -0.53
CA ILE A 101 8.40 18.87 0.09
C ILE A 101 7.09 18.14 0.30
N HIS A 102 6.71 17.89 1.56
CA HIS A 102 5.43 17.27 1.87
C HIS A 102 4.34 18.30 2.12
N CYS A 103 3.19 18.13 1.46
CA CYS A 103 1.95 18.87 1.67
C CYS A 103 0.77 17.91 1.87
N PHE A 104 -0.29 18.38 2.54
CA PHE A 104 -1.56 17.67 2.50
C PHE A 104 -2.37 18.09 1.28
N PHE A 105 -3.07 17.13 0.67
CA PHE A 105 -3.89 17.36 -0.51
C PHE A 105 -5.06 18.30 -0.19
N PRO A 106 -5.35 19.30 -1.04
CA PRO A 106 -6.39 20.30 -0.82
C PRO A 106 -7.80 19.73 -1.01
N PHE A 107 -8.82 20.37 -0.46
CA PHE A 107 -10.19 20.10 -0.88
C PHE A 107 -10.38 20.46 -2.36
N ASP A 108 -11.05 19.58 -3.11
CA ASP A 108 -11.23 19.75 -4.57
C ASP A 108 -12.24 20.86 -4.92
N ILE A 109 -12.18 21.99 -4.24
CA ILE A 109 -12.98 23.19 -4.45
C ILE A 109 -12.22 24.11 -5.42
N PRO A 110 -12.87 24.65 -6.47
CA PRO A 110 -12.19 25.44 -7.52
C PRO A 110 -11.27 26.56 -7.03
N LEU A 111 -11.73 27.35 -6.05
CA LEU A 111 -10.92 28.44 -5.48
C LEU A 111 -9.70 27.93 -4.71
N ILE A 112 -9.90 26.89 -3.92
CA ILE A 112 -8.84 26.28 -3.11
C ILE A 112 -7.80 25.63 -4.04
N ILE A 113 -8.24 24.85 -5.03
CA ILE A 113 -7.39 24.18 -6.00
C ILE A 113 -6.57 25.20 -6.80
N ASN A 114 -7.20 26.26 -7.31
CA ASN A 114 -6.48 27.27 -8.07
C ASN A 114 -5.38 27.94 -7.24
N SER A 115 -5.67 28.29 -5.98
CA SER A 115 -4.68 28.84 -5.05
C SER A 115 -3.53 27.85 -4.79
N TYR A 116 -3.87 26.58 -4.55
CA TYR A 116 -2.91 25.53 -4.27
C TYR A 116 -1.99 25.26 -5.48
N VAL A 117 -2.57 25.07 -6.67
CA VAL A 117 -1.81 24.85 -7.91
C VAL A 117 -0.90 26.04 -8.24
N ASN A 118 -1.36 27.29 -8.02
CA ASN A 118 -0.53 28.49 -8.23
C ASN A 118 0.69 28.54 -7.30
N LYS A 119 0.57 28.01 -6.11
CA LYS A 119 1.67 28.03 -5.13
C LYS A 119 2.66 26.90 -5.34
N ILE A 120 2.19 25.72 -5.70
CA ILE A 120 3.06 24.59 -6.05
C ILE A 120 3.70 24.79 -7.42
N ASN A 121 2.93 25.30 -8.38
CA ASN A 121 3.33 25.56 -9.76
C ASN A 121 4.08 24.38 -10.42
N PRO A 122 3.47 23.19 -10.48
CA PRO A 122 4.17 22.00 -10.96
C PRO A 122 4.29 22.01 -12.49
N GLU A 123 5.37 21.42 -13.02
CA GLU A 123 5.52 21.13 -14.44
C GLU A 123 4.73 19.88 -14.85
N ILE A 124 4.53 18.95 -13.91
CA ILE A 124 3.72 17.75 -14.09
C ILE A 124 3.06 17.36 -12.76
N CYS A 125 1.83 16.86 -12.86
CA CYS A 125 1.12 16.25 -11.71
C CYS A 125 0.91 14.75 -11.97
N ILE A 126 1.38 13.94 -11.04
CA ILE A 126 1.28 12.48 -11.07
C ILE A 126 0.31 12.05 -9.97
N LEU A 127 -0.81 11.48 -10.36
CA LEU A 127 -1.85 10.94 -9.46
C LEU A 127 -1.71 9.42 -9.39
N LEU A 128 -1.88 8.82 -8.21
CA LEU A 128 -1.81 7.37 -8.03
C LEU A 128 -3.21 6.73 -7.94
N GLU A 129 -3.29 5.48 -8.37
CA GLU A 129 -4.44 4.57 -8.28
C GLU A 129 -5.75 5.13 -8.87
N THR A 130 -6.75 5.45 -8.04
CA THR A 130 -8.10 5.86 -8.52
C THR A 130 -8.38 7.34 -8.21
N GLU A 131 -7.36 8.17 -8.19
CA GLU A 131 -7.45 9.58 -7.76
C GLU A 131 -7.94 10.48 -8.90
N ILE A 132 -9.25 10.45 -9.15
CA ILE A 132 -9.91 11.31 -10.15
C ILE A 132 -10.52 12.52 -9.43
N TRP A 133 -9.83 13.66 -9.49
CA TRP A 133 -10.22 14.92 -8.87
C TRP A 133 -10.64 15.95 -9.93
N PRO A 134 -11.95 16.11 -10.20
CA PRO A 134 -12.42 16.87 -11.36
C PRO A 134 -12.00 18.33 -11.41
N ASN A 135 -11.96 19.02 -10.26
CA ASN A 135 -11.56 20.44 -10.25
C ASN A 135 -10.04 20.59 -10.32
N LEU A 136 -9.28 19.70 -9.70
CA LEU A 136 -7.81 19.66 -9.84
C LEU A 136 -7.42 19.43 -11.31
N ILE A 137 -7.92 18.34 -11.91
CA ILE A 137 -7.60 17.98 -13.30
C ILE A 137 -7.97 19.13 -14.24
N GLN A 138 -9.13 19.75 -14.04
CA GLN A 138 -9.55 20.90 -14.84
C GLN A 138 -8.67 22.14 -14.61
N SER A 139 -8.21 22.40 -13.39
CA SER A 139 -7.32 23.54 -13.09
C SER A 139 -5.96 23.36 -13.75
N LEU A 140 -5.38 22.14 -13.66
CA LEU A 140 -4.12 21.79 -14.30
C LEU A 140 -4.23 21.88 -15.83
N LYS A 141 -5.30 21.34 -16.41
CA LYS A 141 -5.58 21.46 -17.86
C LYS A 141 -5.63 22.90 -18.33
N LYS A 142 -6.33 23.79 -17.61
CA LYS A 142 -6.39 25.23 -17.94
C LYS A 142 -5.04 25.92 -17.93
N LYS A 143 -4.08 25.40 -17.19
CA LYS A 143 -2.70 25.90 -17.08
C LYS A 143 -1.73 25.18 -18.00
N SER A 144 -2.22 24.28 -18.85
CA SER A 144 -1.40 23.43 -19.72
C SER A 144 -0.39 22.57 -18.95
N ILE A 145 -0.68 22.27 -17.68
CA ILE A 145 0.14 21.38 -16.85
C ILE A 145 -0.30 19.94 -17.11
N PRO A 146 0.58 19.06 -17.56
CA PRO A 146 0.24 17.66 -17.81
C PRO A 146 -0.11 16.91 -16.52
N VAL A 147 -1.13 16.04 -16.63
CA VAL A 147 -1.58 15.17 -15.54
C VAL A 147 -1.54 13.73 -15.98
N VAL A 148 -0.85 12.90 -15.22
CA VAL A 148 -0.72 11.47 -15.48
C VAL A 148 -1.33 10.68 -14.31
N LEU A 149 -2.16 9.71 -14.61
CA LEU A 149 -2.67 8.76 -13.61
C LEU A 149 -1.86 7.47 -13.73
N ILE A 150 -1.09 7.16 -12.70
CA ILE A 150 -0.22 5.97 -12.69
C ILE A 150 -0.71 4.94 -11.69
N ASN A 151 -0.25 3.68 -11.87
CA ASN A 151 -0.72 2.56 -11.07
C ASN A 151 -2.25 2.51 -11.04
N ALA A 152 -2.88 2.91 -12.15
CA ALA A 152 -4.32 3.15 -12.23
C ALA A 152 -5.10 1.84 -12.06
N ARG A 153 -5.91 1.81 -11.00
CA ARG A 153 -6.77 0.67 -10.67
C ARG A 153 -8.21 1.11 -10.56
N LEU A 154 -9.10 0.40 -11.21
CA LEU A 154 -10.53 0.64 -11.08
C LEU A 154 -11.25 -0.66 -10.76
N SER A 155 -11.72 -0.79 -9.51
CA SER A 155 -12.51 -1.95 -9.11
C SER A 155 -13.89 -1.92 -9.79
N GLU A 156 -14.49 -3.08 -9.97
CA GLU A 156 -15.84 -3.22 -10.55
C GLU A 156 -16.89 -2.41 -9.79
N LYS A 157 -16.83 -2.46 -8.46
CA LYS A 157 -17.71 -1.66 -7.58
C LYS A 157 -17.56 -0.15 -7.82
N SER A 158 -16.34 0.34 -8.02
CA SER A 158 -16.08 1.75 -8.30
C SER A 158 -16.52 2.12 -9.72
N PHE A 159 -16.29 1.24 -10.70
CA PHE A 159 -16.75 1.39 -12.06
C PHE A 159 -18.27 1.59 -12.11
N HIS A 160 -19.06 0.68 -11.55
CA HIS A 160 -20.52 0.80 -11.52
C HIS A 160 -21.00 2.06 -10.81
N ARG A 161 -20.30 2.48 -9.74
CA ARG A 161 -20.65 3.73 -9.05
C ARG A 161 -20.39 4.96 -9.91
N TYR A 162 -19.26 5.02 -10.60
CA TYR A 162 -18.91 6.13 -11.48
C TYR A 162 -19.82 6.19 -12.70
N ASP A 163 -20.11 5.06 -13.32
CA ASP A 163 -21.02 4.96 -14.45
C ASP A 163 -22.42 5.43 -14.08
N LYS A 164 -22.98 4.92 -12.99
CA LYS A 164 -24.34 5.24 -12.57
C LYS A 164 -24.53 6.71 -12.14
N TYR A 165 -23.59 7.27 -11.37
CA TYR A 165 -23.82 8.57 -10.69
C TYR A 165 -23.01 9.72 -11.26
N SER A 166 -21.95 9.48 -11.96
CA SER A 166 -20.97 10.51 -12.34
C SER A 166 -20.37 10.36 -13.73
N SER A 167 -20.95 9.55 -14.60
CA SER A 167 -20.43 9.21 -15.92
C SER A 167 -19.88 10.43 -16.70
N ASN A 168 -20.69 11.47 -16.90
CA ASN A 168 -20.27 12.68 -17.63
C ASN A 168 -19.11 13.42 -16.95
N LEU A 169 -19.08 13.49 -15.61
CA LEU A 169 -18.04 14.15 -14.84
C LEU A 169 -16.73 13.39 -14.93
N VAL A 170 -16.82 12.07 -14.74
CA VAL A 170 -15.65 11.17 -14.79
C VAL A 170 -15.09 11.13 -16.20
N LYS A 171 -15.94 10.94 -17.23
CA LYS A 171 -15.55 11.00 -18.64
C LYS A 171 -14.79 12.28 -18.98
N ALA A 172 -15.31 13.45 -18.58
CA ALA A 172 -14.66 14.73 -18.82
C ALA A 172 -13.30 14.82 -18.11
N SER A 173 -13.20 14.27 -16.87
CA SER A 173 -11.97 14.24 -16.11
C SER A 173 -10.91 13.33 -16.75
N LEU A 174 -11.30 12.11 -17.15
CA LEU A 174 -10.41 11.14 -17.81
C LEU A 174 -9.86 11.66 -19.11
N ASN A 175 -10.68 12.34 -19.93
CA ASN A 175 -10.23 12.92 -21.20
C ASN A 175 -9.29 14.12 -21.03
N ASN A 176 -9.28 14.76 -19.85
CA ASN A 176 -8.33 15.82 -19.52
C ASN A 176 -6.99 15.30 -18.98
N LEU A 177 -6.88 14.00 -18.66
CA LEU A 177 -5.60 13.37 -18.36
C LEU A 177 -4.77 13.26 -19.64
N ASN A 178 -3.45 13.37 -19.49
CA ASN A 178 -2.51 13.19 -20.59
C ASN A 178 -2.19 11.72 -20.84
N LEU A 179 -2.11 10.93 -19.74
CA LEU A 179 -1.81 9.49 -19.79
C LEU A 179 -2.47 8.78 -18.61
N ILE A 180 -2.88 7.53 -18.82
CA ILE A 180 -3.38 6.60 -17.80
C ILE A 180 -2.56 5.32 -17.90
N CYS A 181 -1.73 5.05 -16.89
CA CYS A 181 -0.95 3.83 -16.76
C CYS A 181 -1.73 2.82 -15.89
N ALA A 182 -2.49 1.96 -16.53
CA ALA A 182 -3.33 0.98 -15.85
C ALA A 182 -2.51 -0.19 -15.29
N GLN A 183 -2.89 -0.69 -14.10
CA GLN A 183 -2.23 -1.84 -13.49
C GLN A 183 -2.46 -3.14 -14.28
N ASN A 184 -3.60 -3.27 -14.93
CA ASN A 184 -3.98 -4.47 -15.69
C ASN A 184 -5.02 -4.13 -16.76
N THR A 185 -5.22 -5.07 -17.67
CA THR A 185 -6.17 -4.94 -18.78
C THR A 185 -7.60 -4.67 -18.30
N SER A 186 -8.06 -5.37 -17.25
CA SER A 186 -9.41 -5.17 -16.71
C SER A 186 -9.64 -3.74 -16.20
N SER A 187 -8.62 -3.10 -15.60
CA SER A 187 -8.71 -1.69 -15.22
C SER A 187 -8.68 -0.76 -16.43
N ALA A 188 -7.85 -1.06 -17.44
CA ALA A 188 -7.81 -0.33 -18.70
C ALA A 188 -9.19 -0.34 -19.39
N ASP A 189 -9.79 -1.52 -19.54
CA ASP A 189 -11.10 -1.70 -20.16
C ASP A 189 -12.21 -0.92 -19.42
N ARG A 190 -12.18 -0.92 -18.09
CA ARG A 190 -13.13 -0.14 -17.28
C ARG A 190 -12.96 1.37 -17.47
N PHE A 191 -11.72 1.88 -17.60
CA PHE A 191 -11.48 3.30 -17.90
C PHE A 191 -11.98 3.66 -19.32
N ILE A 192 -11.75 2.79 -20.31
CA ILE A 192 -12.30 2.95 -21.67
C ILE A 192 -13.83 2.99 -21.63
N SER A 193 -14.46 2.04 -20.92
CA SER A 193 -15.91 1.97 -20.76
C SER A 193 -16.49 3.22 -20.07
N LEU A 194 -15.75 3.89 -19.18
CA LEU A 194 -16.12 5.19 -18.62
C LEU A 194 -15.86 6.36 -19.57
N GLY A 195 -15.41 6.09 -20.80
CA GLY A 195 -15.23 7.07 -21.86
C GLY A 195 -13.87 7.76 -21.89
N ALA A 196 -12.82 7.16 -21.30
CA ALA A 196 -11.45 7.61 -21.52
C ALA A 196 -11.00 7.32 -22.96
N ASN A 197 -10.15 8.19 -23.52
CA ASN A 197 -9.54 7.95 -24.83
C ASN A 197 -8.56 6.79 -24.74
N GLN A 198 -8.78 5.73 -25.52
CA GLN A 198 -7.95 4.52 -25.55
C GLN A 198 -6.48 4.83 -25.87
N GLU A 199 -6.19 5.79 -26.74
CA GLU A 199 -4.82 6.17 -27.11
C GLU A 199 -4.01 6.73 -25.94
N LYS A 200 -4.68 7.16 -24.88
CA LYS A 200 -4.06 7.68 -23.64
C LYS A 200 -3.92 6.61 -22.55
N ILE A 201 -4.26 5.35 -22.84
CA ILE A 201 -4.21 4.28 -21.87
C ILE A 201 -3.13 3.28 -22.27
N ILE A 202 -2.23 3.00 -21.32
CA ILE A 202 -1.24 1.93 -21.44
C ILE A 202 -1.34 1.01 -20.22
N THR A 203 -1.17 -0.29 -20.41
CA THR A 203 -1.09 -1.24 -19.30
C THR A 203 0.37 -1.43 -18.92
N THR A 204 0.75 -0.96 -17.74
CA THR A 204 2.15 -0.94 -17.25
C THR A 204 2.44 -1.96 -16.14
N GLY A 205 1.44 -2.65 -15.63
CA GLY A 205 1.60 -3.44 -14.43
C GLY A 205 1.44 -2.60 -13.14
N SER A 206 1.60 -3.27 -11.99
CA SER A 206 1.48 -2.61 -10.69
C SER A 206 2.85 -2.19 -10.16
N LEU A 207 2.95 -0.96 -9.66
CA LEU A 207 4.16 -0.43 -8.98
C LEU A 207 4.58 -1.25 -7.76
N LYS A 208 3.70 -2.10 -7.24
CA LYS A 208 4.05 -3.02 -6.14
C LYS A 208 5.13 -4.01 -6.53
N PHE A 209 5.27 -4.33 -7.84
CA PHE A 209 6.34 -5.20 -8.34
C PHE A 209 7.71 -4.51 -8.37
N ASP A 210 7.74 -3.17 -8.39
CA ASP A 210 8.98 -2.39 -8.46
C ASP A 210 9.53 -2.03 -7.08
N SER A 211 8.84 -2.44 -5.99
CA SER A 211 9.31 -2.15 -4.64
C SER A 211 10.66 -2.83 -4.41
N ASP A 212 11.72 -2.02 -4.26
CA ASP A 212 13.01 -2.50 -3.75
C ASP A 212 12.76 -2.99 -2.32
N ASN A 213 12.63 -4.30 -2.18
CA ASN A 213 12.57 -4.96 -0.89
C ASN A 213 13.97 -4.93 -0.30
N LEU A 214 14.34 -3.79 0.33
CA LEU A 214 15.61 -3.63 0.99
C LEU A 214 15.73 -4.69 2.08
N VAL A 215 16.67 -5.56 1.87
CA VAL A 215 17.02 -6.63 2.81
C VAL A 215 18.05 -6.08 3.79
N ASP A 216 17.72 -6.06 5.07
CA ASP A 216 18.65 -5.67 6.12
C ASP A 216 19.56 -6.86 6.46
N ASN A 217 20.80 -6.82 5.96
CA ASN A 217 21.77 -7.89 6.16
C ASN A 217 22.14 -8.09 7.64
N GLU A 218 22.13 -7.05 8.45
CA GLU A 218 22.38 -7.12 9.90
C GLU A 218 21.22 -7.84 10.61
N ALA A 219 19.98 -7.48 10.26
CA ALA A 219 18.79 -8.15 10.78
C ALA A 219 18.74 -9.63 10.37
N ILE A 220 19.14 -9.97 9.13
CA ILE A 220 19.24 -11.37 8.68
C ILE A 220 20.26 -12.13 9.48
N LYS A 221 21.46 -11.57 9.68
CA LYS A 221 22.52 -12.20 10.46
C LYS A 221 22.08 -12.46 11.91
N THR A 222 21.45 -11.46 12.50
CA THR A 222 20.87 -11.57 13.85
C THR A 222 19.82 -12.67 13.91
N LEU A 223 18.91 -12.72 12.95
CA LEU A 223 17.86 -13.72 12.91
C LEU A 223 18.40 -15.15 12.70
N LYS A 224 19.40 -15.33 11.83
CA LYS A 224 20.09 -16.60 11.64
C LYS A 224 20.78 -17.09 12.93
N ASN A 225 21.41 -16.20 13.67
CA ASN A 225 22.03 -16.53 14.96
C ASN A 225 21.00 -17.00 15.99
N ILE A 226 19.80 -16.39 15.98
CA ILE A 226 18.70 -16.79 16.88
C ILE A 226 18.14 -18.14 16.50
N ILE A 227 17.92 -18.40 15.22
CA ILE A 227 17.21 -19.60 14.73
C ILE A 227 18.14 -20.83 14.71
N GLY A 228 19.43 -20.64 14.41
CA GLY A 228 20.37 -21.74 14.17
C GLY A 228 20.19 -22.33 12.76
N ASP A 229 20.86 -23.47 12.55
CA ASP A 229 20.95 -24.15 11.25
C ASP A 229 19.88 -25.26 11.16
N ARG A 230 18.65 -24.87 10.81
CA ARG A 230 17.50 -25.78 10.61
C ARG A 230 16.55 -25.27 9.55
N LYS A 231 15.68 -26.17 9.05
CA LYS A 231 14.62 -25.81 8.10
C LYS A 231 13.63 -24.84 8.75
N ILE A 232 13.17 -23.88 7.97
CA ILE A 232 12.30 -22.79 8.45
C ILE A 232 11.08 -22.65 7.57
N SER A 233 9.90 -22.75 8.18
CA SER A 233 8.63 -22.40 7.55
C SER A 233 8.08 -21.13 8.19
N VAL A 234 7.93 -20.06 7.38
CA VAL A 234 7.39 -18.78 7.82
C VAL A 234 5.92 -18.67 7.50
N PHE A 235 5.10 -18.43 8.50
CA PHE A 235 3.67 -18.13 8.39
C PHE A 235 3.48 -16.62 8.58
N ALA A 236 3.51 -15.91 7.47
CA ALA A 236 3.65 -14.45 7.44
C ALA A 236 2.30 -13.74 7.50
N SER A 237 2.20 -12.72 8.36
CA SER A 237 1.04 -11.83 8.46
C SER A 237 -0.29 -12.57 8.69
N THR A 238 -0.28 -13.53 9.60
CA THR A 238 -1.45 -14.35 9.93
C THR A 238 -2.59 -13.50 10.53
N ARG A 239 -3.81 -13.95 10.28
CA ARG A 239 -5.05 -13.34 10.75
C ARG A 239 -5.74 -14.25 11.77
N ASP A 240 -6.70 -13.66 12.47
CA ASP A 240 -7.47 -14.36 13.49
C ASP A 240 -8.06 -15.68 12.98
N GLY A 241 -7.86 -16.75 13.76
CA GLY A 241 -8.27 -18.12 13.45
C GLY A 241 -7.31 -18.91 12.57
N GLU A 242 -6.41 -18.30 11.81
CA GLU A 242 -5.44 -19.01 10.96
C GLU A 242 -4.38 -19.73 11.81
N GLU A 243 -3.87 -19.07 12.85
CA GLU A 243 -2.82 -19.62 13.69
C GLU A 243 -3.24 -20.93 14.36
N LYS A 244 -4.48 -21.00 14.81
CA LYS A 244 -5.02 -22.23 15.41
C LYS A 244 -5.08 -23.37 14.39
N GLN A 245 -5.52 -23.11 13.18
CA GLN A 245 -5.58 -24.09 12.09
C GLN A 245 -4.19 -24.58 11.73
N ILE A 246 -3.23 -23.66 11.55
CA ILE A 246 -1.83 -23.95 11.20
C ILE A 246 -1.19 -24.84 12.28
N ILE A 247 -1.32 -24.48 13.55
CA ILE A 247 -0.74 -25.23 14.68
C ILE A 247 -1.38 -26.62 14.78
N GLN A 248 -2.71 -26.71 14.64
CA GLN A 248 -3.42 -27.99 14.68
C GLN A 248 -2.99 -28.93 13.56
N SER A 249 -2.84 -28.40 12.34
CA SER A 249 -2.35 -29.19 11.20
C SER A 249 -0.92 -29.67 11.42
N TYR A 250 -0.06 -28.84 12.00
CA TYR A 250 1.30 -29.25 12.36
C TYR A 250 1.29 -30.38 13.40
N VAL A 251 0.49 -30.25 14.47
CA VAL A 251 0.35 -31.28 15.52
C VAL A 251 -0.17 -32.61 14.94
N ASN A 252 -1.14 -32.53 14.01
CA ASN A 252 -1.71 -33.71 13.38
C ASN A 252 -0.76 -34.39 12.37
N SER A 253 0.19 -33.65 11.82
CA SER A 253 1.19 -34.13 10.85
C SER A 253 2.43 -34.72 11.53
N SER A 254 2.40 -34.98 12.77
CA SER A 254 3.40 -35.00 13.82
C SER A 254 4.62 -35.89 13.69
N ASN A 255 4.98 -36.46 12.57
CA ASN A 255 6.21 -37.28 12.52
C ASN A 255 7.18 -36.95 11.33
N THR A 256 6.95 -35.94 10.56
CA THR A 256 7.73 -35.73 9.32
C THR A 256 8.32 -34.33 9.14
N ILE A 257 7.91 -33.36 9.92
CA ILE A 257 8.33 -31.97 9.69
C ILE A 257 9.37 -31.56 10.75
N ASN A 258 10.64 -31.77 10.43
CA ASN A 258 11.76 -31.26 11.25
C ASN A 258 12.08 -29.81 10.83
N SER A 259 11.12 -28.88 11.06
CA SER A 259 11.30 -27.46 10.75
C SER A 259 10.81 -26.58 11.89
N LEU A 260 11.48 -25.43 12.06
CA LEU A 260 10.98 -24.37 12.93
C LEU A 260 9.83 -23.64 12.23
N LEU A 261 8.69 -23.57 12.89
CA LEU A 261 7.58 -22.72 12.45
C LEU A 261 7.76 -21.31 13.00
N ILE A 262 7.88 -20.32 12.14
CA ILE A 262 7.86 -18.92 12.54
C ILE A 262 6.49 -18.35 12.22
N ILE A 263 5.71 -18.01 13.24
CA ILE A 263 4.36 -17.44 13.08
C ILE A 263 4.42 -15.94 13.37
N ILE A 264 4.05 -15.12 12.39
CA ILE A 264 4.13 -13.66 12.47
C ILE A 264 2.71 -13.08 12.32
N PRO A 265 2.06 -12.71 13.41
CA PRO A 265 0.73 -12.08 13.34
C PRO A 265 0.78 -10.72 12.64
N ARG A 266 -0.26 -10.41 11.84
CA ARG A 266 -0.34 -9.16 11.09
C ARG A 266 -0.39 -7.92 11.99
N HIS A 267 -0.97 -8.03 13.17
CA HIS A 267 -1.23 -6.94 14.09
C HIS A 267 -0.49 -7.15 15.41
N PRO A 268 0.30 -6.15 15.87
CA PRO A 268 1.09 -6.27 17.11
C PRO A 268 0.26 -6.55 18.35
N GLU A 269 -0.97 -6.04 18.41
CA GLU A 269 -1.91 -6.29 19.52
C GLU A 269 -2.25 -7.78 19.71
N ARG A 270 -2.05 -8.61 18.67
CA ARG A 270 -2.31 -10.04 18.71
C ARG A 270 -1.10 -10.90 19.12
N PHE A 271 0.09 -10.34 19.27
CA PHE A 271 1.29 -11.12 19.61
C PHE A 271 1.13 -11.95 20.88
N ASN A 272 0.54 -11.36 21.93
CA ASN A 272 0.32 -12.07 23.20
C ASN A 272 -0.76 -13.15 23.08
N GLU A 273 -1.81 -12.92 22.32
CA GLU A 273 -2.88 -13.87 22.06
C GLU A 273 -2.34 -15.11 21.32
N VAL A 274 -1.65 -14.88 20.20
CA VAL A 274 -1.10 -15.95 19.36
C VAL A 274 -0.05 -16.76 20.13
N PHE A 275 0.77 -16.12 20.95
CA PHE A 275 1.69 -16.83 21.83
C PHE A 275 0.97 -17.78 22.80
N LYS A 276 -0.15 -17.33 23.41
CA LYS A 276 -0.97 -18.18 24.29
C LYS A 276 -1.59 -19.34 23.52
N VAL A 277 -2.13 -19.10 22.33
CA VAL A 277 -2.69 -20.14 21.45
C VAL A 277 -1.63 -21.19 21.10
N ALA A 278 -0.42 -20.75 20.76
CA ALA A 278 0.68 -21.66 20.45
C ALA A 278 1.12 -22.47 21.67
N LYS A 279 1.24 -21.85 22.84
CA LYS A 279 1.57 -22.57 24.11
C LYS A 279 0.54 -23.63 24.49
N ALA A 280 -0.74 -23.37 24.21
CA ALA A 280 -1.82 -24.34 24.54
C ALA A 280 -1.74 -25.62 23.68
N SER A 281 -0.97 -25.66 22.60
CA SER A 281 -0.73 -26.87 21.80
C SER A 281 0.18 -27.92 22.49
N GLY A 282 0.85 -27.55 23.58
CA GLY A 282 1.85 -28.39 24.25
C GLY A 282 3.22 -28.41 23.59
N LEU A 283 3.40 -27.73 22.46
CA LEU A 283 4.68 -27.60 21.78
C LEU A 283 5.58 -26.59 22.50
N LYS A 284 6.90 -26.70 22.29
CA LYS A 284 7.83 -25.69 22.78
C LYS A 284 7.77 -24.44 21.93
N VAL A 285 7.38 -23.32 22.55
CA VAL A 285 7.12 -22.04 21.91
C VAL A 285 7.99 -20.96 22.54
N GLU A 286 8.69 -20.21 21.73
CA GLU A 286 9.50 -19.05 22.12
C GLU A 286 9.05 -17.81 21.39
N ARG A 287 9.52 -16.63 21.82
CA ARG A 287 9.25 -15.33 21.20
C ARG A 287 10.53 -14.71 20.71
N ARG A 288 10.49 -14.12 19.51
CA ARG A 288 11.60 -13.39 18.92
C ARG A 288 12.15 -12.29 19.85
N SER A 289 11.25 -11.57 20.52
CA SER A 289 11.62 -10.48 21.44
C SER A 289 12.27 -10.92 22.75
N SER A 290 12.19 -12.21 23.09
CA SER A 290 12.58 -12.70 24.42
C SER A 290 13.77 -13.66 24.38
N VAL A 291 14.27 -14.04 23.19
CA VAL A 291 15.35 -15.01 23.04
C VAL A 291 16.54 -14.44 22.30
N GLU A 292 17.72 -14.71 22.79
CA GLU A 292 18.99 -14.46 22.08
C GLU A 292 19.31 -15.60 21.11
N ARG A 293 18.90 -16.82 21.47
CA ARG A 293 19.01 -18.03 20.65
C ARG A 293 17.90 -19.00 21.00
N CYS A 294 17.21 -19.51 19.98
CA CYS A 294 16.23 -20.56 20.15
C CYS A 294 16.87 -21.86 20.62
N SER A 295 16.25 -22.55 21.54
CA SER A 295 16.69 -23.89 21.90
C SER A 295 16.40 -24.90 20.77
N GLU A 296 17.19 -25.98 20.72
CA GLU A 296 17.10 -26.97 19.64
C GLU A 296 15.73 -27.65 19.54
N ASP A 297 15.05 -27.79 20.66
CA ASP A 297 13.71 -28.37 20.78
C ASP A 297 12.56 -27.35 20.60
N THR A 298 12.85 -26.09 20.31
CA THR A 298 11.83 -25.09 19.97
C THR A 298 11.18 -25.44 18.64
N VAL A 299 9.87 -25.59 18.65
CA VAL A 299 9.06 -25.92 17.48
C VAL A 299 8.44 -24.68 16.86
N ILE A 300 7.98 -23.75 17.68
CA ILE A 300 7.34 -22.52 17.21
C ILE A 300 8.09 -21.30 17.76
N LEU A 301 8.43 -20.38 16.86
CA LEU A 301 8.91 -19.04 17.19
C LEU A 301 7.83 -18.02 16.80
N ILE A 302 7.34 -17.24 17.74
CA ILE A 302 6.46 -16.12 17.44
C ILE A 302 7.31 -14.92 17.03
N GLY A 303 7.13 -14.47 15.79
CA GLY A 303 7.73 -13.26 15.26
C GLY A 303 6.99 -12.02 15.75
N ASP A 304 7.29 -11.58 16.95
CA ASP A 304 6.67 -10.46 17.65
C ASP A 304 7.47 -9.17 17.53
N SER A 305 8.09 -8.97 16.38
CA SER A 305 8.85 -7.78 16.00
C SER A 305 8.22 -7.08 14.80
N MET A 306 8.45 -5.78 14.66
CA MET A 306 7.93 -4.98 13.55
C MET A 306 9.07 -4.59 12.59
N GLY A 307 8.76 -4.65 11.26
CA GLY A 307 9.69 -4.20 10.22
C GLY A 307 10.72 -5.26 9.79
N GLU A 308 10.69 -6.48 10.34
CA GLU A 308 11.64 -7.56 10.03
C GLU A 308 11.12 -8.58 8.99
N MET A 309 9.98 -8.33 8.32
CA MET A 309 9.34 -9.33 7.44
C MET A 309 10.28 -9.82 6.33
N MET A 310 11.02 -8.90 5.70
CA MET A 310 11.98 -9.27 4.66
C MET A 310 13.12 -10.14 5.18
N SER A 311 13.54 -9.92 6.42
CA SER A 311 14.57 -10.76 7.07
C SER A 311 14.04 -12.17 7.33
N TYR A 312 12.78 -12.32 7.77
CA TYR A 312 12.14 -13.62 7.92
C TYR A 312 12.02 -14.37 6.59
N TYR A 313 11.58 -13.69 5.52
CA TYR A 313 11.53 -14.30 4.19
C TYR A 313 12.93 -14.66 3.68
N SER A 314 13.95 -13.84 3.97
CA SER A 314 15.33 -14.14 3.52
C SER A 314 15.85 -15.45 4.08
N VAL A 315 15.48 -15.81 5.32
CA VAL A 315 15.97 -17.01 6.01
C VAL A 315 15.05 -18.22 5.82
N CYS A 316 13.83 -18.09 5.34
CA CYS A 316 12.88 -19.20 5.24
C CYS A 316 13.18 -20.12 4.05
N ASP A 317 12.83 -21.39 4.21
CA ASP A 317 12.76 -22.38 3.12
C ASP A 317 11.38 -22.38 2.47
N LEU A 318 10.33 -22.00 3.22
CA LEU A 318 8.94 -21.97 2.77
C LEU A 318 8.21 -20.79 3.40
N ALA A 319 7.41 -20.08 2.61
CA ALA A 319 6.58 -18.97 3.05
C ALA A 319 5.09 -19.28 2.87
N PHE A 320 4.33 -19.27 3.97
CA PHE A 320 2.86 -19.23 3.92
C PHE A 320 2.39 -17.78 4.07
N ILE A 321 1.46 -17.36 3.21
CA ILE A 321 0.93 -15.98 3.22
C ILE A 321 -0.42 -15.94 3.93
N GLY A 322 -0.46 -15.30 5.08
CA GLY A 322 -1.65 -15.18 5.93
C GLY A 322 -2.74 -14.28 5.34
N GLY A 323 -3.91 -14.31 5.98
CA GLY A 323 -5.14 -13.68 5.48
C GLY A 323 -5.75 -14.41 4.29
N SER A 324 -5.19 -15.56 3.92
CA SER A 324 -5.59 -16.35 2.76
C SER A 324 -6.42 -17.58 3.10
N LEU A 325 -6.30 -18.15 4.30
CA LEU A 325 -7.21 -19.18 4.81
C LEU A 325 -8.49 -18.58 5.41
N SER A 326 -8.38 -17.39 5.95
CA SER A 326 -9.51 -16.57 6.39
C SER A 326 -10.01 -15.69 5.24
N ASN A 327 -11.25 -15.19 5.32
CA ASN A 327 -11.82 -14.35 4.26
C ASN A 327 -11.28 -12.90 4.30
N ASN A 328 -9.95 -12.75 4.29
CA ASN A 328 -9.27 -11.46 4.35
C ASN A 328 -8.51 -11.09 3.04
N GLY A 329 -8.64 -11.90 1.98
CA GLY A 329 -8.12 -11.59 0.65
C GLY A 329 -6.61 -11.66 0.51
N SER A 330 -5.93 -12.40 1.41
CA SER A 330 -4.47 -12.55 1.47
C SER A 330 -3.70 -11.28 1.85
N GLN A 331 -2.42 -11.46 2.15
CA GLN A 331 -1.43 -10.40 2.35
C GLN A 331 -0.45 -10.38 1.15
N ASN A 332 0.59 -9.52 1.22
CA ASN A 332 1.51 -9.31 0.11
C ASN A 332 2.38 -10.55 -0.16
N MET A 333 2.18 -11.18 -1.33
CA MET A 333 2.96 -12.35 -1.78
C MET A 333 4.28 -11.93 -2.45
N LEU A 334 4.37 -10.67 -2.94
CA LEU A 334 5.52 -10.21 -3.71
C LEU A 334 6.81 -10.12 -2.88
N GLU A 335 6.69 -9.90 -1.58
CA GLU A 335 7.85 -9.86 -0.69
C GLU A 335 8.58 -11.21 -0.66
N ALA A 336 7.85 -12.31 -0.51
CA ALA A 336 8.42 -13.66 -0.58
C ALA A 336 8.88 -14.02 -1.99
N ALA A 337 8.10 -13.67 -3.02
CA ALA A 337 8.44 -13.91 -4.41
C ALA A 337 9.72 -13.19 -4.85
N SER A 338 9.95 -11.94 -4.40
CA SER A 338 11.15 -11.16 -4.70
C SER A 338 12.44 -11.80 -4.18
N LEU A 339 12.32 -12.66 -3.17
CA LEU A 339 13.42 -13.43 -2.59
C LEU A 339 13.45 -14.88 -3.12
N SER A 340 12.71 -15.15 -4.17
CA SER A 340 12.62 -16.49 -4.82
C SER A 340 12.25 -17.59 -3.83
N LYS A 341 11.35 -17.29 -2.87
CA LYS A 341 10.91 -18.28 -1.89
C LYS A 341 9.71 -19.07 -2.39
N PRO A 342 9.63 -20.39 -2.14
CA PRO A 342 8.42 -21.17 -2.34
C PRO A 342 7.26 -20.58 -1.52
N ILE A 343 6.11 -20.40 -2.16
CA ILE A 343 4.96 -19.72 -1.56
C ILE A 343 3.78 -20.67 -1.46
N ILE A 344 3.13 -20.68 -0.29
CA ILE A 344 1.82 -21.33 -0.08
C ILE A 344 0.82 -20.28 0.36
N PHE A 345 -0.41 -20.35 -0.15
CA PHE A 345 -1.51 -19.50 0.27
C PHE A 345 -2.86 -20.21 0.20
N GLY A 346 -3.83 -19.74 0.97
CA GLY A 346 -5.19 -20.28 1.01
C GLY A 346 -6.09 -19.76 -0.11
N PRO A 347 -7.42 -20.08 -0.07
CA PRO A 347 -8.34 -19.79 -1.17
C PRO A 347 -8.73 -18.30 -1.30
N SER A 348 -8.58 -17.49 -0.25
CA SER A 348 -8.99 -16.09 -0.25
C SER A 348 -7.87 -15.18 -0.74
N VAL A 349 -7.95 -14.67 -1.99
CA VAL A 349 -6.89 -13.88 -2.63
C VAL A 349 -7.38 -12.60 -3.30
N TYR A 350 -8.59 -12.14 -3.02
CA TYR A 350 -9.23 -11.03 -3.76
C TYR A 350 -8.45 -9.69 -3.73
N ASN A 351 -7.55 -9.49 -2.77
CA ASN A 351 -6.66 -8.32 -2.75
C ASN A 351 -5.43 -8.48 -3.65
N PHE A 352 -5.10 -9.73 -4.04
CA PHE A 352 -3.90 -10.11 -4.79
C PHE A 352 -4.22 -11.10 -5.93
N GLU A 353 -5.45 -11.08 -6.46
CA GLU A 353 -5.95 -12.04 -7.46
C GLU A 353 -5.03 -12.19 -8.68
N GLU A 354 -4.60 -11.06 -9.27
CA GLU A 354 -3.70 -11.08 -10.43
C GLU A 354 -2.32 -11.65 -10.08
N ILE A 355 -1.81 -11.29 -8.89
CA ILE A 355 -0.50 -11.75 -8.42
C ILE A 355 -0.54 -13.24 -8.14
N SER A 356 -1.56 -13.71 -7.41
CA SER A 356 -1.73 -15.12 -7.11
C SER A 356 -1.84 -15.96 -8.38
N LYS A 357 -2.60 -15.49 -9.39
CA LYS A 357 -2.71 -16.16 -10.68
C LYS A 357 -1.36 -16.24 -11.38
N LYS A 358 -0.61 -15.14 -11.47
CA LYS A 358 0.73 -15.15 -12.10
C LYS A 358 1.70 -16.10 -11.39
N LEU A 359 1.65 -16.17 -10.05
CA LEU A 359 2.50 -17.09 -9.29
C LEU A 359 2.13 -18.54 -9.55
N LEU A 360 0.84 -18.87 -9.65
CA LEU A 360 0.37 -20.23 -9.99
C LEU A 360 0.71 -20.61 -11.44
N ASP A 361 0.47 -19.70 -12.39
CA ASP A 361 0.75 -19.92 -13.82
C ASP A 361 2.24 -20.16 -14.11
N ASN A 362 3.14 -19.74 -13.20
CA ASN A 362 4.59 -19.93 -13.31
C ASN A 362 5.16 -20.92 -12.27
N ASP A 363 4.33 -21.78 -11.68
CA ASP A 363 4.73 -22.78 -10.66
C ASP A 363 5.52 -22.20 -9.48
N ALA A 364 5.36 -20.91 -9.21
CA ALA A 364 6.05 -20.19 -8.14
C ALA A 364 5.30 -20.22 -6.80
N ALA A 365 4.07 -20.77 -6.78
CA ALA A 365 3.27 -20.91 -5.58
C ALA A 365 2.30 -22.08 -5.65
N ILE A 366 1.81 -22.49 -4.49
CA ILE A 366 0.77 -23.51 -4.34
C ILE A 366 -0.41 -22.90 -3.60
N GLN A 367 -1.62 -23.06 -4.16
CA GLN A 367 -2.84 -22.72 -3.48
C GLN A 367 -3.42 -23.94 -2.76
N VAL A 368 -3.65 -23.82 -1.46
CA VAL A 368 -4.26 -24.88 -0.63
C VAL A 368 -5.70 -24.53 -0.28
N LYS A 369 -6.51 -25.55 0.02
CA LYS A 369 -7.92 -25.34 0.41
C LYS A 369 -8.07 -25.09 1.93
N ASN A 370 -7.21 -25.66 2.71
CA ASN A 370 -7.17 -25.58 4.18
C ASN A 370 -5.71 -25.71 4.65
N ALA A 371 -5.49 -25.54 5.95
CA ALA A 371 -4.18 -25.71 6.58
C ALA A 371 -3.79 -27.20 6.68
#